data_a7845b3a8904b03e21818ea429a128b1
#
_entry.id   a7845b3a8904b03e21818ea429a128b1
#
_cell.length_a   1.000
_cell.length_b   1.000
_cell.length_c   1.000
_cell.angle_alpha   90.00
_cell.angle_beta   90.00
_cell.angle_gamma   90.00
#
_symmetry.space_group_name_H-M   'P 1'
#
loop_
_entity.id
_entity.type
_entity.pdbx_description
1 polymer ?
#
loop_
_entity_poly.entity_id
_entity_poly.type
_entity_poly.pdbx_seq_one_letter_code
_entity_poly.pdbx_strand_id
1 'polypeptide(L)'
;WNVIKVIWGSYWDSLIANDKTGHLVKAMNETVDGEYQAMKARDGAYVREKFFGKYPETQELVSSLSDKDIWRLNRGGHDPHKVYAAYDQASKNQGSPTVIIAKTIKGYGMGKTGESVNTTHQTKKLDVDDLLYYRDRFDVPLTDDQVKNVEYFKPDEKSPEIKYIKERRMNLGGSLPERTTYAKPIKAPAKDIFDFMKVSTGEKEMSTTMALVRMFTNLLRDKNVSPRLVPIIPDEARTFGMEGFFQKIGIYAHEGQKYEPEDSAQLSSYREDKSGQVLEEGINEAGAMSSWIAAATAYTNHDIEMIPIYIFYSMFGFQRIGDLAWAAGDSQ
;
A
#
# COMPACT_ATOMS: atom_id res chain seq x y z
N TRP A 1 14.71 4.48 -1.63
CA TRP A 1 13.67 3.73 -2.33
C TRP A 1 14.18 3.24 -3.67
N ASN A 2 13.94 1.98 -4.00
CA ASN A 2 14.14 1.43 -5.34
C ASN A 2 12.89 1.70 -6.18
N VAL A 3 13.04 2.16 -7.42
CA VAL A 3 11.90 2.51 -8.30
C VAL A 3 12.02 1.78 -9.63
N ILE A 4 11.00 1.01 -9.99
CA ILE A 4 10.87 0.31 -11.27
C ILE A 4 9.74 0.95 -12.06
N LYS A 5 10.03 1.48 -13.25
CA LYS A 5 9.03 2.05 -14.15
C LYS A 5 8.68 1.08 -15.25
N VAL A 6 7.41 0.67 -15.34
CA VAL A 6 6.88 -0.26 -16.35
C VAL A 6 5.96 0.52 -17.28
N ILE A 7 6.54 1.25 -18.21
CA ILE A 7 5.83 2.22 -19.06
C ILE A 7 5.43 1.59 -20.39
N TRP A 8 6.38 0.93 -21.07
CA TRP A 8 6.21 0.39 -22.42
C TRP A 8 6.16 -1.13 -22.37
N GLY A 9 5.22 -1.72 -23.13
CA GLY A 9 5.12 -3.16 -23.29
C GLY A 9 6.24 -3.74 -24.17
N SER A 10 6.38 -5.06 -24.19
CA SER A 10 7.47 -5.77 -24.87
C SER A 10 7.54 -5.50 -26.38
N TYR A 11 6.40 -5.24 -27.02
CA TYR A 11 6.39 -4.91 -28.45
C TYR A 11 7.07 -3.58 -28.80
N TRP A 12 7.26 -2.71 -27.83
CA TRP A 12 8.04 -1.47 -28.00
C TRP A 12 9.55 -1.70 -27.97
N ASP A 13 10.02 -2.79 -27.40
CA ASP A 13 11.45 -3.01 -27.14
C ASP A 13 12.27 -3.01 -28.44
N SER A 14 11.77 -3.66 -29.50
CA SER A 14 12.43 -3.66 -30.80
C SER A 14 12.45 -2.27 -31.47
N LEU A 15 11.37 -1.51 -31.33
CA LEU A 15 11.29 -0.15 -31.88
C LEU A 15 12.26 0.77 -31.14
N ILE A 16 12.30 0.70 -29.82
CA ILE A 16 13.23 1.49 -28.99
C ILE A 16 14.68 1.11 -29.29
N ALA A 17 14.99 -0.18 -29.43
CA ALA A 17 16.35 -0.65 -29.78
C ALA A 17 16.80 -0.21 -31.18
N ASN A 18 15.88 0.01 -32.10
CA ASN A 18 16.15 0.46 -33.47
C ASN A 18 16.06 1.98 -33.65
N ASP A 19 15.71 2.74 -32.62
CA ASP A 19 15.67 4.22 -32.64
C ASP A 19 17.07 4.82 -32.59
N LYS A 20 17.85 4.64 -33.65
CA LYS A 20 19.24 5.11 -33.74
C LYS A 20 19.38 6.61 -33.72
N THR A 21 18.33 7.33 -34.07
CA THR A 21 18.32 8.80 -34.15
C THR A 21 17.75 9.47 -32.91
N GLY A 22 17.11 8.69 -32.02
CA GLY A 22 16.44 9.19 -30.81
C GLY A 22 15.11 9.90 -31.06
N HIS A 23 14.59 9.89 -32.30
CA HIS A 23 13.34 10.56 -32.64
C HIS A 23 12.10 9.85 -32.04
N LEU A 24 12.14 8.54 -31.86
CA LEU A 24 11.08 7.82 -31.16
C LEU A 24 11.01 8.25 -29.69
N VAL A 25 12.15 8.25 -28.99
CA VAL A 25 12.21 8.72 -27.61
C VAL A 25 11.80 10.18 -27.49
N LYS A 26 12.19 11.02 -28.46
CA LYS A 26 11.77 12.41 -28.52
C LYS A 26 10.25 12.53 -28.68
N ALA A 27 9.65 11.81 -29.63
CA ALA A 27 8.21 11.76 -29.82
C ALA A 27 7.47 11.29 -28.55
N MET A 28 8.01 10.28 -27.84
CA MET A 28 7.47 9.79 -26.56
C MET A 28 7.46 10.89 -25.50
N ASN A 29 8.53 11.67 -25.39
CA ASN A 29 8.66 12.73 -24.36
C ASN A 29 7.81 13.98 -24.67
N GLU A 30 7.61 14.28 -25.93
CA GLU A 30 6.80 15.43 -26.37
C GLU A 30 5.29 15.15 -26.36
N THR A 31 4.89 13.88 -26.33
CA THR A 31 3.49 13.49 -26.35
C THR A 31 2.86 13.66 -24.97
N VAL A 32 1.85 14.50 -24.88
CA VAL A 32 1.12 14.78 -23.64
C VAL A 32 0.07 13.71 -23.33
N ASP A 33 -0.41 13.66 -22.09
CA ASP A 33 -1.31 12.60 -21.62
C ASP A 33 -2.61 12.50 -22.43
N GLY A 34 -3.19 13.63 -22.85
CA GLY A 34 -4.40 13.63 -23.67
C GLY A 34 -4.20 13.02 -25.05
N GLU A 35 -3.03 13.21 -25.67
CA GLU A 35 -2.66 12.55 -26.93
C GLU A 35 -2.50 11.04 -26.72
N TYR A 36 -1.81 10.62 -25.65
CA TYR A 36 -1.68 9.20 -25.31
C TYR A 36 -3.03 8.54 -25.06
N GLN A 37 -3.97 9.24 -24.43
CA GLN A 37 -5.33 8.75 -24.24
C GLN A 37 -6.05 8.59 -25.58
N ALA A 38 -6.01 9.61 -26.44
CA ALA A 38 -6.64 9.59 -27.75
C ALA A 38 -6.12 8.45 -28.65
N MET A 39 -4.82 8.16 -28.60
CA MET A 39 -4.21 7.06 -29.36
C MET A 39 -4.79 5.69 -29.01
N LYS A 40 -5.17 5.47 -27.76
CA LYS A 40 -5.77 4.19 -27.36
C LYS A 40 -7.28 4.13 -27.53
N ALA A 41 -7.94 5.27 -27.50
CA ALA A 41 -9.37 5.36 -27.84
C ALA A 41 -9.64 5.27 -29.35
N ARG A 42 -8.60 5.35 -30.17
CA ARG A 42 -8.64 5.31 -31.64
C ARG A 42 -7.95 4.04 -32.16
N ASP A 43 -7.78 3.96 -33.48
CA ASP A 43 -7.15 2.84 -34.20
C ASP A 43 -5.66 3.04 -34.47
N GLY A 44 -5.03 2.03 -35.07
CA GLY A 44 -3.62 2.08 -35.44
C GLY A 44 -3.30 3.06 -36.55
N ALA A 45 -4.22 3.35 -37.45
CA ALA A 45 -4.04 4.34 -38.50
C ALA A 45 -3.89 5.75 -37.88
N TYR A 46 -4.72 6.05 -36.89
CA TYR A 46 -4.60 7.30 -36.11
C TYR A 46 -3.24 7.39 -35.40
N VAL A 47 -2.79 6.31 -34.76
CA VAL A 47 -1.48 6.29 -34.07
C VAL A 47 -0.34 6.47 -35.06
N ARG A 48 -0.41 5.83 -36.24
CA ARG A 48 0.56 5.98 -37.31
C ARG A 48 0.67 7.45 -37.74
N GLU A 49 -0.46 8.10 -37.99
CA GLU A 49 -0.50 9.49 -38.43
C GLU A 49 -0.04 10.46 -37.34
N LYS A 50 -0.65 10.38 -36.17
CA LYS A 50 -0.51 11.42 -35.13
C LYS A 50 0.71 11.25 -34.24
N PHE A 51 1.19 10.02 -34.01
CA PHE A 51 2.36 9.75 -33.18
C PHE A 51 3.61 9.51 -34.02
N PHE A 52 3.58 8.45 -34.84
CA PHE A 52 4.74 8.13 -35.67
C PHE A 52 4.92 9.13 -36.82
N GLY A 53 3.87 9.85 -37.22
CA GLY A 53 3.92 10.92 -38.20
C GLY A 53 4.58 12.22 -37.73
N LYS A 54 4.95 12.33 -36.43
CA LYS A 54 5.66 13.53 -35.94
C LYS A 54 7.03 13.73 -36.57
N TYR A 55 7.70 12.63 -36.92
CA TYR A 55 9.03 12.65 -37.52
C TYR A 55 9.13 11.64 -38.68
N PRO A 56 9.84 11.97 -39.80
CA PRO A 56 10.09 11.02 -40.89
C PRO A 56 10.77 9.73 -40.39
N GLU A 57 11.69 9.83 -39.45
CA GLU A 57 12.43 8.71 -38.87
C GLU A 57 11.52 7.74 -38.09
N THR A 58 10.52 8.27 -37.39
CA THR A 58 9.53 7.40 -36.68
C THR A 58 8.55 6.78 -37.67
N GLN A 59 8.21 7.44 -38.77
CA GLN A 59 7.41 6.86 -39.86
C GLN A 59 8.15 5.66 -40.51
N GLU A 60 9.44 5.86 -40.83
CA GLU A 60 10.27 4.79 -41.39
C GLU A 60 10.38 3.61 -40.46
N LEU A 61 10.56 3.84 -39.13
CA LEU A 61 10.68 2.82 -38.12
C LEU A 61 9.47 1.87 -38.07
N VAL A 62 8.29 2.30 -38.44
CA VAL A 62 7.04 1.51 -38.45
C VAL A 62 6.52 1.24 -39.87
N SER A 63 7.31 1.47 -40.90
CA SER A 63 6.90 1.33 -42.30
C SER A 63 6.42 -0.07 -42.65
N SER A 64 7.02 -1.10 -42.04
CA SER A 64 6.67 -2.51 -42.24
C SER A 64 5.53 -3.01 -41.35
N LEU A 65 5.10 -2.23 -40.35
CA LEU A 65 4.03 -2.64 -39.44
C LEU A 65 2.65 -2.32 -40.02
N SER A 66 1.70 -3.23 -39.86
CA SER A 66 0.30 -2.91 -40.12
C SER A 66 -0.29 -2.01 -39.05
N ASP A 67 -1.42 -1.36 -39.34
CA ASP A 67 -2.12 -0.53 -38.35
C ASP A 67 -2.59 -1.40 -37.15
N LYS A 68 -2.91 -2.66 -37.38
CA LYS A 68 -3.24 -3.62 -36.32
C LYS A 68 -2.04 -3.87 -35.40
N ASP A 69 -0.84 -3.97 -35.96
CA ASP A 69 0.38 -4.16 -35.17
C ASP A 69 0.71 -2.91 -34.36
N ILE A 70 0.56 -1.73 -34.94
CA ILE A 70 0.72 -0.44 -34.25
C ILE A 70 -0.28 -0.31 -33.10
N TRP A 71 -1.54 -0.70 -33.31
CA TRP A 71 -2.54 -0.64 -32.22
C TRP A 71 -2.22 -1.58 -31.07
N ARG A 72 -1.55 -2.72 -31.37
CA ARG A 72 -1.10 -3.70 -30.35
C ARG A 72 0.07 -3.21 -29.49
N LEU A 73 0.74 -2.14 -29.85
CA LEU A 73 1.78 -1.52 -29.03
C LEU A 73 1.19 -1.05 -27.70
N ASN A 74 1.34 -1.89 -26.70
CA ASN A 74 0.64 -1.74 -25.42
C ASN A 74 1.46 -0.97 -24.37
N ARG A 75 0.80 -0.54 -23.30
CA ARG A 75 1.46 0.00 -22.11
C ARG A 75 2.05 -1.13 -21.27
N GLY A 76 3.16 -0.85 -20.58
CA GLY A 76 3.90 -1.87 -19.81
C GLY A 76 3.09 -2.50 -18.68
N GLY A 77 2.20 -1.73 -18.03
CA GLY A 77 1.33 -2.24 -16.98
C GLY A 77 0.27 -3.24 -17.45
N HIS A 78 0.09 -3.40 -18.78
CA HIS A 78 -0.75 -4.43 -19.39
C HIS A 78 0.06 -5.53 -20.10
N ASP A 79 1.37 -5.56 -19.88
CA ASP A 79 2.25 -6.58 -20.40
C ASP A 79 2.61 -7.55 -19.27
N PRO A 80 2.09 -8.79 -19.29
CA PRO A 80 2.29 -9.75 -18.19
C PRO A 80 3.76 -10.09 -17.98
N HIS A 81 4.58 -10.13 -19.04
CA HIS A 81 6.01 -10.40 -18.91
C HIS A 81 6.76 -9.26 -18.19
N LYS A 82 6.47 -8.01 -18.58
CA LYS A 82 7.07 -6.83 -17.94
C LYS A 82 6.62 -6.68 -16.49
N VAL A 83 5.33 -6.90 -16.21
CA VAL A 83 4.79 -6.85 -14.86
C VAL A 83 5.40 -7.95 -13.99
N TYR A 84 5.44 -9.19 -14.48
CA TYR A 84 6.08 -10.29 -13.75
C TYR A 84 7.56 -10.00 -13.45
N ALA A 85 8.33 -9.57 -14.44
CA ALA A 85 9.73 -9.23 -14.26
C ALA A 85 9.94 -8.11 -13.22
N ALA A 86 9.05 -7.11 -13.20
CA ALA A 86 9.11 -6.02 -12.23
C ALA A 86 8.87 -6.51 -10.79
N TYR A 87 7.87 -7.37 -10.58
CA TYR A 87 7.60 -7.97 -9.27
C TYR A 87 8.71 -8.95 -8.85
N ASP A 88 9.22 -9.77 -9.76
CA ASP A 88 10.34 -10.67 -9.48
C ASP A 88 11.58 -9.88 -9.04
N GLN A 89 11.90 -8.80 -9.74
CA GLN A 89 13.01 -7.93 -9.37
C GLN A 89 12.76 -7.22 -8.02
N ALA A 90 11.54 -6.74 -7.79
CA ALA A 90 11.18 -6.09 -6.53
C ALA A 90 11.30 -7.03 -5.34
N SER A 91 10.88 -8.30 -5.50
CA SER A 91 10.95 -9.31 -4.43
C SER A 91 12.38 -9.72 -4.06
N LYS A 92 13.34 -9.51 -4.97
CA LYS A 92 14.76 -9.78 -4.75
C LYS A 92 15.53 -8.61 -4.13
N ASN A 93 14.96 -7.41 -4.19
CA ASN A 93 15.60 -6.23 -3.62
C ASN A 93 15.57 -6.30 -2.09
N GLN A 94 16.73 -6.12 -1.47
CA GLN A 94 16.90 -6.14 -0.03
C GLN A 94 17.34 -4.77 0.49
N GLY A 95 17.01 -4.45 1.71
CA GLY A 95 17.52 -3.25 2.41
C GLY A 95 16.76 -1.95 2.10
N SER A 96 15.88 -1.92 1.09
CA SER A 96 15.04 -0.75 0.80
C SER A 96 13.71 -1.16 0.15
N PRO A 97 12.62 -0.41 0.40
CA PRO A 97 11.36 -0.64 -0.26
C PRO A 97 11.44 -0.42 -1.78
N THR A 98 10.66 -1.16 -2.54
CA THR A 98 10.55 -1.00 -3.99
C THR A 98 9.17 -0.47 -4.38
N VAL A 99 9.14 0.57 -5.19
CA VAL A 99 7.93 1.09 -5.84
C VAL A 99 7.92 0.68 -7.31
N ILE A 100 6.83 0.07 -7.76
CA ILE A 100 6.59 -0.24 -9.17
C ILE A 100 5.58 0.76 -9.72
N ILE A 101 6.00 1.58 -10.68
CA ILE A 101 5.14 2.54 -11.37
C ILE A 101 4.75 1.95 -12.73
N ALA A 102 3.53 1.40 -12.80
CA ALA A 102 3.03 0.76 -14.00
C ALA A 102 2.08 1.68 -14.78
N LYS A 103 2.40 1.97 -16.04
CA LYS A 103 1.50 2.71 -16.93
C LYS A 103 0.40 1.77 -17.42
N THR A 104 -0.84 2.13 -17.12
CA THR A 104 -2.03 1.37 -17.52
C THR A 104 -2.99 2.22 -18.35
N ILE A 105 -4.06 1.60 -18.83
CA ILE A 105 -5.14 2.26 -19.58
C ILE A 105 -6.41 2.01 -18.82
N LYS A 106 -7.15 3.07 -18.52
CA LYS A 106 -8.47 2.94 -17.87
C LYS A 106 -9.43 2.17 -18.77
N GLY A 107 -10.15 1.20 -18.20
CA GLY A 107 -11.07 0.37 -18.96
C GLY A 107 -10.40 -0.61 -19.91
N TYR A 108 -9.15 -1.00 -19.67
CA TYR A 108 -8.45 -1.97 -20.49
C TYR A 108 -9.26 -3.26 -20.67
N GLY A 109 -9.45 -3.65 -21.92
CA GLY A 109 -10.26 -4.80 -22.28
C GLY A 109 -11.72 -4.50 -22.60
N MET A 110 -12.25 -3.36 -22.21
CA MET A 110 -13.65 -2.98 -22.45
C MET A 110 -13.94 -2.58 -23.90
N GLY A 111 -12.96 -2.63 -24.79
CA GLY A 111 -13.15 -2.31 -26.20
C GLY A 111 -13.65 -0.86 -26.42
N LYS A 112 -14.54 -0.70 -27.40
CA LYS A 112 -15.08 0.61 -27.80
C LYS A 112 -15.91 1.28 -26.70
N THR A 113 -16.53 0.52 -25.83
CA THR A 113 -17.44 1.02 -24.79
C THR A 113 -16.71 1.69 -23.64
N GLY A 114 -15.46 1.27 -23.34
CA GLY A 114 -14.80 1.77 -22.16
C GLY A 114 -13.28 1.95 -22.22
N GLU A 115 -12.60 1.41 -23.24
CA GLU A 115 -11.14 1.45 -23.26
C GLU A 115 -10.61 2.84 -23.61
N SER A 116 -9.94 3.48 -22.65
CA SER A 116 -9.31 4.80 -22.79
C SER A 116 -10.27 5.97 -23.05
N VAL A 117 -11.56 5.79 -22.80
CA VAL A 117 -12.55 6.87 -22.98
C VAL A 117 -12.92 7.52 -21.64
N ASN A 118 -13.30 8.79 -21.68
CA ASN A 118 -13.60 9.56 -20.46
C ASN A 118 -14.85 9.05 -19.72
N THR A 119 -15.80 8.47 -20.46
CA THR A 119 -17.06 7.94 -19.91
C THR A 119 -16.90 6.60 -19.18
N THR A 120 -15.73 5.97 -19.24
CA THR A 120 -15.46 4.67 -18.60
C THR A 120 -15.86 4.64 -17.12
N HIS A 121 -15.62 5.73 -16.41
CA HIS A 121 -15.98 5.84 -14.99
C HIS A 121 -17.47 5.73 -14.72
N GLN A 122 -18.32 6.09 -15.69
CA GLN A 122 -19.76 6.07 -15.61
C GLN A 122 -20.39 4.78 -16.17
N THR A 123 -19.59 3.95 -16.84
CA THR A 123 -20.03 2.70 -17.44
C THR A 123 -20.38 1.69 -16.34
N LYS A 124 -21.67 1.37 -16.21
CA LYS A 124 -22.19 0.45 -15.18
C LYS A 124 -22.41 -0.97 -15.68
N LYS A 125 -22.58 -1.14 -16.99
CA LYS A 125 -22.85 -2.44 -17.64
C LYS A 125 -22.13 -2.47 -18.98
N LEU A 126 -21.64 -3.65 -19.34
CA LEU A 126 -21.22 -4.00 -20.69
C LEU A 126 -22.39 -4.73 -21.37
N ASP A 127 -22.55 -4.51 -22.67
CA ASP A 127 -23.47 -5.31 -23.46
C ASP A 127 -22.88 -6.68 -23.84
N VAL A 128 -23.66 -7.49 -24.55
CA VAL A 128 -23.23 -8.85 -24.93
C VAL A 128 -22.04 -8.81 -25.88
N ASP A 129 -22.01 -7.84 -26.79
CA ASP A 129 -20.93 -7.72 -27.78
C ASP A 129 -19.62 -7.31 -27.11
N ASP A 130 -19.68 -6.41 -26.12
CA ASP A 130 -18.52 -6.04 -25.28
C ASP A 130 -17.97 -7.24 -24.50
N LEU A 131 -18.87 -8.06 -23.92
CA LEU A 131 -18.49 -9.27 -23.17
C LEU A 131 -17.85 -10.33 -24.08
N LEU A 132 -18.42 -10.55 -25.28
CA LEU A 132 -17.86 -11.46 -26.29
C LEU A 132 -16.48 -10.95 -26.74
N TYR A 133 -16.35 -9.65 -27.01
CA TYR A 133 -15.07 -9.04 -27.35
C TYR A 133 -14.01 -9.24 -26.23
N TYR A 134 -14.39 -9.06 -24.95
CA TYR A 134 -13.52 -9.28 -23.82
C TYR A 134 -13.06 -10.74 -23.74
N ARG A 135 -13.99 -11.71 -23.84
CA ARG A 135 -13.72 -13.12 -23.86
C ARG A 135 -12.69 -13.48 -24.95
N ASP A 136 -12.96 -13.02 -26.19
CA ASP A 136 -12.11 -13.34 -27.34
C ASP A 136 -10.73 -12.71 -27.25
N ARG A 137 -10.67 -11.50 -26.72
CA ARG A 137 -9.39 -10.79 -26.55
C ARG A 137 -8.46 -11.44 -25.53
N PHE A 138 -9.03 -12.05 -24.49
CA PHE A 138 -8.27 -12.65 -23.40
C PHE A 138 -8.34 -14.17 -23.38
N ASP A 139 -8.82 -14.79 -24.46
CA ASP A 139 -8.95 -16.24 -24.62
C ASP A 139 -9.64 -16.92 -23.41
N VAL A 140 -10.67 -16.27 -22.86
CA VAL A 140 -11.43 -16.85 -21.76
C VAL A 140 -12.26 -18.02 -22.28
N PRO A 141 -12.10 -19.25 -21.77
CA PRO A 141 -12.70 -20.46 -22.36
C PRO A 141 -14.19 -20.61 -21.96
N LEU A 142 -15.03 -19.68 -22.41
CA LEU A 142 -16.47 -19.69 -22.26
C LEU A 142 -17.15 -19.71 -23.64
N THR A 143 -18.27 -20.43 -23.74
CA THR A 143 -19.12 -20.41 -24.93
C THR A 143 -19.89 -19.10 -25.02
N ASP A 144 -20.43 -18.77 -26.21
CA ASP A 144 -21.24 -17.57 -26.38
C ASP A 144 -22.45 -17.53 -25.44
N ASP A 145 -23.08 -18.67 -25.21
CA ASP A 145 -24.25 -18.74 -24.31
C ASP A 145 -23.87 -18.53 -22.86
N GLN A 146 -22.72 -19.06 -22.42
CA GLN A 146 -22.20 -18.80 -21.08
C GLN A 146 -21.87 -17.30 -20.89
N VAL A 147 -21.27 -16.67 -21.90
CA VAL A 147 -20.99 -15.22 -21.87
C VAL A 147 -22.30 -14.41 -21.79
N LYS A 148 -23.30 -14.75 -22.62
CA LYS A 148 -24.63 -14.09 -22.59
C LYS A 148 -25.32 -14.23 -21.25
N ASN A 149 -25.15 -15.38 -20.60
CA ASN A 149 -25.72 -15.65 -19.25
C ASN A 149 -24.84 -15.11 -18.12
N VAL A 150 -23.71 -14.46 -18.44
CA VAL A 150 -22.75 -13.92 -17.46
C VAL A 150 -22.30 -15.00 -16.46
N GLU A 151 -21.97 -16.18 -16.95
CA GLU A 151 -21.49 -17.28 -16.12
C GLU A 151 -20.07 -17.02 -15.63
N TYR A 152 -19.77 -17.40 -14.38
CA TYR A 152 -18.43 -17.29 -13.84
C TYR A 152 -17.50 -18.37 -14.42
N PHE A 153 -16.36 -17.93 -14.94
CA PHE A 153 -15.30 -18.84 -15.29
C PHE A 153 -14.52 -19.25 -14.03
N LYS A 154 -14.44 -20.55 -13.80
CA LYS A 154 -13.58 -21.14 -12.77
C LYS A 154 -12.56 -22.05 -13.45
N PRO A 155 -11.25 -21.74 -13.37
CA PRO A 155 -10.22 -22.60 -13.93
C PRO A 155 -10.23 -23.99 -13.28
N ASP A 156 -9.82 -25.01 -14.05
CA ASP A 156 -9.67 -26.36 -13.52
C ASP A 156 -8.57 -26.38 -12.44
N GLU A 157 -8.86 -27.02 -11.33
CA GLU A 157 -7.93 -27.20 -10.21
C GLU A 157 -6.62 -27.89 -10.61
N LYS A 158 -6.63 -28.67 -11.70
CA LYS A 158 -5.48 -29.38 -12.23
C LYS A 158 -4.75 -28.62 -13.33
N SER A 159 -5.25 -27.44 -13.73
CA SER A 159 -4.58 -26.63 -14.74
C SER A 159 -3.18 -26.21 -14.28
N PRO A 160 -2.22 -26.01 -15.21
CA PRO A 160 -0.87 -25.58 -14.88
C PRO A 160 -0.84 -24.26 -14.09
N GLU A 161 -1.72 -23.32 -14.43
CA GLU A 161 -1.82 -22.00 -13.80
C GLU A 161 -2.25 -22.12 -12.34
N ILE A 162 -3.26 -22.93 -12.05
CA ILE A 162 -3.74 -23.13 -10.66
C ILE A 162 -2.71 -23.89 -9.84
N LYS A 163 -2.06 -24.90 -10.41
CA LYS A 163 -0.96 -25.61 -9.72
C LYS A 163 0.17 -24.63 -9.37
N TYR A 164 0.59 -23.80 -10.34
CA TYR A 164 1.64 -22.81 -10.14
C TYR A 164 1.29 -21.84 -9.00
N ILE A 165 0.08 -21.24 -9.04
CA ILE A 165 -0.37 -20.30 -8.00
C ILE A 165 -0.40 -20.97 -6.63
N LYS A 166 -0.94 -22.19 -6.52
CA LYS A 166 -1.01 -22.94 -5.26
C LYS A 166 0.39 -23.26 -4.72
N GLU A 167 1.29 -23.73 -5.58
CA GLU A 167 2.67 -24.00 -5.19
C GLU A 167 3.39 -22.76 -4.68
N ARG A 168 3.29 -21.63 -5.39
CA ARG A 168 3.87 -20.36 -4.94
C ARG A 168 3.29 -19.90 -3.60
N ARG A 169 1.99 -20.03 -3.42
CA ARG A 169 1.34 -19.69 -2.14
C ARG A 169 1.79 -20.59 -1.01
N MET A 170 1.92 -21.87 -1.23
CA MET A 170 2.43 -22.82 -0.22
C MET A 170 3.87 -22.49 0.19
N ASN A 171 4.73 -22.14 -0.77
CA ASN A 171 6.10 -21.72 -0.49
C ASN A 171 6.20 -20.41 0.32
N LEU A 172 5.15 -19.60 0.32
CA LEU A 172 5.01 -18.38 1.11
C LEU A 172 4.27 -18.58 2.44
N GLY A 173 4.07 -19.84 2.88
CA GLY A 173 3.38 -20.15 4.13
C GLY A 173 1.88 -20.40 3.98
N GLY A 174 1.38 -20.60 2.76
CA GLY A 174 -0.03 -20.89 2.49
C GLY A 174 -0.84 -19.68 2.06
N SER A 175 -2.15 -19.75 2.23
CA SER A 175 -3.06 -18.64 1.94
C SER A 175 -2.77 -17.41 2.81
N LEU A 176 -3.33 -16.26 2.44
CA LEU A 176 -3.28 -15.08 3.30
C LEU A 176 -3.62 -15.48 4.75
N PRO A 177 -3.02 -14.83 5.76
CA PRO A 177 -3.28 -15.16 7.15
C PRO A 177 -4.77 -15.28 7.38
N GLU A 178 -5.19 -16.35 8.03
CA GLU A 178 -6.57 -16.50 8.43
C GLU A 178 -6.86 -15.41 9.45
N ARG A 179 -7.75 -14.48 9.07
CA ARG A 179 -8.13 -13.37 9.96
C ARG A 179 -9.09 -13.88 11.01
N THR A 180 -8.74 -13.71 12.28
CA THR A 180 -9.67 -13.96 13.38
C THR A 180 -10.51 -12.72 13.65
N THR A 181 -11.75 -12.92 14.11
CA THR A 181 -12.67 -11.84 14.47
C THR A 181 -12.79 -11.63 15.97
N TYR A 182 -12.02 -12.35 16.76
CA TYR A 182 -12.01 -12.20 18.21
C TYR A 182 -10.58 -12.18 18.74
N ALA A 183 -10.38 -11.40 19.80
CA ALA A 183 -9.13 -11.36 20.55
C ALA A 183 -9.19 -12.30 21.77
N LYS A 184 -8.05 -12.85 22.15
CA LYS A 184 -7.95 -13.57 23.42
C LYS A 184 -8.12 -12.59 24.58
N PRO A 185 -8.89 -12.92 25.62
CA PRO A 185 -9.09 -12.00 26.73
C PRO A 185 -7.76 -11.69 27.43
N ILE A 186 -7.41 -10.41 27.53
CA ILE A 186 -6.32 -9.96 28.39
C ILE A 186 -6.84 -9.98 29.84
N LYS A 187 -6.09 -10.61 30.74
CA LYS A 187 -6.44 -10.58 32.15
C LYS A 187 -6.37 -9.14 32.67
N ALA A 188 -7.50 -8.62 33.09
CA ALA A 188 -7.57 -7.27 33.64
C ALA A 188 -6.66 -7.14 34.88
N PRO A 189 -6.04 -5.97 35.06
CA PRO A 189 -5.25 -5.69 36.27
C PRO A 189 -6.14 -5.66 37.51
N ALA A 190 -5.55 -5.84 38.66
CA ALA A 190 -6.27 -5.70 39.92
C ALA A 190 -6.78 -4.25 40.08
N LYS A 191 -7.98 -4.08 40.66
CA LYS A 191 -8.63 -2.77 40.78
C LYS A 191 -7.88 -1.77 41.64
N ASP A 192 -7.12 -2.25 42.61
CA ASP A 192 -6.30 -1.44 43.53
C ASP A 192 -5.19 -0.65 42.80
N ILE A 193 -4.77 -1.09 41.62
CA ILE A 193 -3.80 -0.36 40.80
C ILE A 193 -4.28 1.07 40.47
N PHE A 194 -5.59 1.31 40.53
CA PHE A 194 -6.22 2.60 40.27
C PHE A 194 -6.62 3.35 41.54
N ASP A 195 -6.32 2.86 42.75
CA ASP A 195 -6.76 3.47 43.99
C ASP A 195 -6.21 4.87 44.18
N PHE A 196 -5.01 5.15 43.64
CA PHE A 196 -4.43 6.49 43.67
C PHE A 196 -5.27 7.57 42.93
N MET A 197 -6.12 7.14 41.98
CA MET A 197 -7.00 8.05 41.21
C MET A 197 -8.27 8.40 41.99
N LYS A 198 -8.58 7.63 43.04
CA LYS A 198 -9.76 7.87 43.90
C LYS A 198 -9.51 8.91 44.98
N VAL A 199 -8.25 9.30 45.18
CA VAL A 199 -7.83 10.23 46.21
C VAL A 199 -7.56 11.60 45.61
N SER A 200 -8.05 12.66 46.25
CA SER A 200 -7.76 14.04 45.86
C SER A 200 -6.27 14.33 45.91
N THR A 201 -5.79 15.13 44.98
CA THR A 201 -4.41 15.66 44.99
C THR A 201 -4.19 16.74 46.06
N GLY A 202 -5.24 17.12 46.77
CA GLY A 202 -5.20 18.24 47.74
C GLY A 202 -4.99 19.58 47.02
N GLU A 203 -4.05 20.34 47.50
CA GLU A 203 -3.66 21.65 46.90
C GLU A 203 -2.73 21.52 45.70
N LYS A 204 -2.29 20.31 45.37
CA LYS A 204 -1.37 20.06 44.25
C LYS A 204 -2.13 19.99 42.92
N GLU A 205 -1.91 20.96 42.08
CA GLU A 205 -2.46 20.97 40.74
C GLU A 205 -1.86 19.84 39.91
N MET A 206 -2.70 19.20 39.10
CA MET A 206 -2.31 18.14 38.18
C MET A 206 -3.11 18.24 36.89
N SER A 207 -2.43 18.21 35.72
CA SER A 207 -3.10 18.14 34.45
C SER A 207 -3.71 16.71 34.22
N THR A 208 -4.73 16.66 33.39
CA THR A 208 -5.33 15.37 32.98
C THR A 208 -4.31 14.47 32.29
N THR A 209 -3.38 15.05 31.52
CA THR A 209 -2.27 14.31 30.89
C THR A 209 -1.37 13.65 31.92
N MET A 210 -0.99 14.39 32.98
CA MET A 210 -0.18 13.82 34.06
C MET A 210 -0.93 12.73 34.86
N ALA A 211 -2.24 12.86 35.01
CA ALA A 211 -3.06 11.81 35.61
C ALA A 211 -3.03 10.53 34.74
N LEU A 212 -3.13 10.67 33.42
CA LEU A 212 -3.03 9.59 32.45
C LEU A 212 -1.64 8.92 32.51
N VAL A 213 -0.56 9.71 32.52
CA VAL A 213 0.82 9.21 32.62
C VAL A 213 1.04 8.42 33.91
N ARG A 214 0.46 8.88 35.03
CA ARG A 214 0.49 8.11 36.29
C ARG A 214 -0.27 6.79 36.19
N MET A 215 -1.43 6.79 35.54
CA MET A 215 -2.19 5.58 35.28
C MET A 215 -1.36 4.59 34.47
N PHE A 216 -0.74 5.02 33.38
CA PHE A 216 0.15 4.18 32.57
C PHE A 216 1.34 3.66 33.36
N THR A 217 1.97 4.51 34.18
CA THR A 217 3.07 4.09 35.04
C THR A 217 2.68 2.95 35.99
N ASN A 218 1.44 2.94 36.47
CA ASN A 218 0.93 1.85 37.28
C ASN A 218 0.56 0.61 36.44
N LEU A 219 -0.06 0.77 35.28
CA LEU A 219 -0.35 -0.32 34.36
C LEU A 219 0.92 -1.03 33.90
N LEU A 220 2.03 -0.33 33.72
CA LEU A 220 3.32 -0.92 33.40
C LEU A 220 3.91 -1.82 34.50
N ARG A 221 3.30 -1.86 35.71
CA ARG A 221 3.66 -2.82 36.77
C ARG A 221 2.91 -4.13 36.67
N ASP A 222 1.79 -4.14 35.92
CA ASP A 222 1.00 -5.37 35.72
C ASP A 222 1.64 -6.24 34.64
N LYS A 223 1.95 -7.50 34.97
CA LYS A 223 2.66 -8.42 34.07
C LYS A 223 1.85 -8.86 32.86
N ASN A 224 0.52 -8.76 32.90
CA ASN A 224 -0.34 -9.15 31.79
C ASN A 224 -0.57 -7.95 30.82
N VAL A 225 -0.72 -6.77 31.38
CA VAL A 225 -1.04 -5.55 30.62
C VAL A 225 0.22 -4.86 30.09
N SER A 226 1.28 -4.78 30.89
CA SER A 226 2.52 -4.08 30.52
C SER A 226 3.07 -4.48 29.15
N PRO A 227 3.20 -5.76 28.78
CA PRO A 227 3.74 -6.13 27.46
C PRO A 227 2.81 -5.81 26.30
N ARG A 228 1.58 -5.38 26.56
CA ARG A 228 0.55 -5.08 25.55
C ARG A 228 0.36 -3.60 25.32
N LEU A 229 0.87 -2.75 26.21
CA LEU A 229 0.76 -1.30 26.09
C LEU A 229 1.70 -0.76 25.02
N VAL A 230 1.15 -0.01 24.09
CA VAL A 230 1.91 0.63 22.98
C VAL A 230 1.59 2.12 22.97
N PRO A 231 2.33 2.94 23.73
CA PRO A 231 2.22 4.39 23.62
C PRO A 231 2.74 4.86 22.26
N ILE A 232 1.92 5.62 21.54
CA ILE A 232 2.26 6.19 20.22
C ILE A 232 2.25 7.70 20.36
N ILE A 233 3.38 8.31 20.07
CA ILE A 233 3.64 9.71 20.34
C ILE A 233 4.13 10.36 19.04
N PRO A 234 3.61 11.54 18.66
CA PRO A 234 4.07 12.22 17.45
C PRO A 234 5.50 12.72 17.61
N ASP A 235 5.81 13.29 18.77
CA ASP A 235 7.10 13.86 19.13
C ASP A 235 7.06 14.26 20.62
N GLU A 236 8.22 14.62 21.19
CA GLU A 236 8.34 15.27 22.49
C GLU A 236 7.62 14.55 23.66
N ALA A 237 7.91 13.28 23.87
CA ALA A 237 7.39 12.56 25.04
C ALA A 237 7.61 13.32 26.35
N ARG A 238 8.66 14.12 26.48
CA ARG A 238 8.94 14.97 27.64
C ARG A 238 7.87 16.04 27.86
N THR A 239 7.34 16.65 26.81
CA THR A 239 6.26 17.64 26.90
C THR A 239 5.00 17.04 27.53
N PHE A 240 4.78 15.75 27.33
CA PHE A 240 3.66 15.02 27.95
C PHE A 240 4.00 14.45 29.34
N GLY A 241 5.24 14.64 29.85
CA GLY A 241 5.69 14.06 31.10
C GLY A 241 5.92 12.54 31.04
N MET A 242 6.21 12.02 29.85
CA MET A 242 6.38 10.58 29.57
C MET A 242 7.85 10.14 29.53
N GLU A 243 8.79 11.01 29.81
CA GLU A 243 10.23 10.71 29.78
C GLU A 243 10.60 9.52 30.70
N GLY A 244 9.83 9.28 31.74
CA GLY A 244 10.01 8.09 32.60
C GLY A 244 9.79 6.77 31.89
N PHE A 245 9.16 6.76 30.73
CA PHE A 245 8.96 5.56 29.91
C PHE A 245 10.20 5.17 29.14
N PHE A 246 11.09 6.10 28.82
CA PHE A 246 12.33 5.81 28.10
C PHE A 246 13.16 4.74 28.82
N GLN A 247 13.29 4.85 30.13
CA GLN A 247 14.05 3.89 30.93
C GLN A 247 13.27 2.60 31.23
N LYS A 248 11.92 2.68 31.31
CA LYS A 248 11.09 1.53 31.68
C LYS A 248 10.80 0.58 30.53
N ILE A 249 10.40 1.11 29.40
CA ILE A 249 9.93 0.33 28.24
C ILE A 249 10.64 0.69 26.93
N GLY A 250 11.47 1.75 26.94
CA GLY A 250 12.26 2.17 25.77
C GLY A 250 11.43 2.69 24.60
N ILE A 251 12.10 3.47 23.77
CA ILE A 251 11.58 3.88 22.46
C ILE A 251 11.96 2.80 21.46
N TYR A 252 11.02 2.35 20.65
CA TYR A 252 11.32 1.36 19.63
C TYR A 252 12.24 1.91 18.56
N ALA A 253 13.35 1.23 18.34
CA ALA A 253 14.26 1.48 17.23
C ALA A 253 14.68 0.15 16.62
N HIS A 254 14.40 -0.05 15.33
CA HIS A 254 14.65 -1.30 14.60
C HIS A 254 16.08 -1.82 14.74
N GLU A 255 17.05 -0.92 14.74
CA GLU A 255 18.48 -1.25 14.86
C GLU A 255 19.04 -1.06 16.29
N GLY A 256 18.20 -0.63 17.22
CA GLY A 256 18.64 -0.21 18.56
C GLY A 256 19.33 1.15 18.54
N GLN A 257 19.80 1.59 19.69
CA GLN A 257 20.45 2.89 19.84
C GLN A 257 21.88 2.86 19.26
N LYS A 258 22.16 3.73 18.30
CA LYS A 258 23.44 3.80 17.58
C LYS A 258 24.32 4.97 18.01
N TYR A 259 23.89 5.76 18.95
CA TYR A 259 24.58 6.97 19.44
C TYR A 259 24.39 7.12 20.94
N GLU A 260 25.26 7.88 21.56
CA GLU A 260 25.06 8.33 22.95
C GLU A 260 24.15 9.56 22.96
N PRO A 261 23.02 9.52 23.68
CA PRO A 261 22.12 10.65 23.75
C PRO A 261 22.78 11.84 24.44
N GLU A 262 22.45 13.05 24.02
CA GLU A 262 22.98 14.29 24.62
C GLU A 262 22.65 14.36 26.11
N ASP A 263 21.51 13.80 26.50
CA ASP A 263 21.01 13.76 27.87
C ASP A 263 21.44 12.52 28.67
N SER A 264 22.43 11.77 28.22
CA SER A 264 22.88 10.49 28.81
C SER A 264 23.16 10.55 30.32
N ALA A 265 23.55 11.72 30.83
CA ALA A 265 23.80 11.95 32.25
C ALA A 265 22.52 12.14 33.10
N GLN A 266 21.33 12.26 32.48
CA GLN A 266 20.06 12.46 33.18
C GLN A 266 19.43 11.13 33.60
N LEU A 267 18.68 11.15 34.72
CA LEU A 267 17.96 9.96 35.21
C LEU A 267 16.90 9.41 34.22
N SER A 268 16.32 10.30 33.42
CA SER A 268 15.32 9.95 32.39
C SER A 268 15.88 10.27 31.03
N SER A 269 17.10 9.82 30.75
CA SER A 269 17.75 9.99 29.46
C SER A 269 16.99 9.29 28.33
N TYR A 270 17.12 9.82 27.11
CA TYR A 270 16.56 9.23 25.91
C TYR A 270 17.15 7.81 25.70
N ARG A 271 16.30 6.83 25.44
CA ARG A 271 16.72 5.44 25.26
C ARG A 271 15.93 4.76 24.15
N GLU A 272 16.64 4.38 23.12
CA GLU A 272 16.14 3.52 22.04
C GLU A 272 16.49 2.06 22.28
N ASP A 273 15.58 1.15 21.93
CA ASP A 273 15.78 -0.27 22.10
C ASP A 273 15.01 -1.05 21.02
N LYS A 274 15.56 -2.18 20.56
CA LYS A 274 14.87 -3.08 19.62
C LYS A 274 13.58 -3.67 20.19
N SER A 275 13.50 -3.80 21.49
CA SER A 275 12.32 -4.25 22.24
C SER A 275 11.52 -3.08 22.83
N GLY A 276 11.81 -1.86 22.43
CA GLY A 276 11.10 -0.68 22.90
C GLY A 276 9.61 -0.73 22.58
N GLN A 277 8.79 -0.20 23.48
CA GLN A 277 7.33 -0.20 23.31
C GLN A 277 6.75 1.18 22.97
N VAL A 278 7.49 2.26 23.20
CA VAL A 278 7.08 3.60 22.79
C VAL A 278 7.37 3.76 21.30
N LEU A 279 6.35 4.08 20.51
CA LEU A 279 6.51 4.45 19.12
C LEU A 279 6.56 5.99 19.01
N GLU A 280 7.73 6.51 18.74
CA GLU A 280 7.95 7.92 18.43
C GLU A 280 7.93 8.11 16.91
N GLU A 281 6.76 8.51 16.39
CA GLU A 281 6.49 8.58 14.94
C GLU A 281 6.98 9.88 14.29
N GLY A 282 7.44 10.84 15.09
CA GLY A 282 7.64 12.21 14.64
C GLY A 282 6.33 12.96 14.45
N ILE A 283 6.39 14.18 13.95
CA ILE A 283 5.20 15.01 13.67
C ILE A 283 4.54 14.51 12.38
N ASN A 284 3.92 13.36 12.47
CA ASN A 284 3.24 12.66 11.37
C ASN A 284 2.00 11.95 11.92
N GLU A 285 0.90 12.66 12.03
CA GLU A 285 -0.34 12.13 12.62
C GLU A 285 -0.91 10.97 11.80
N ALA A 286 -0.77 11.01 10.48
CA ALA A 286 -1.23 9.92 9.62
C ALA A 286 -0.40 8.63 9.85
N GLY A 287 0.91 8.73 10.01
CA GLY A 287 1.79 7.61 10.38
C GLY A 287 1.45 7.05 11.75
N ALA A 288 1.33 7.93 12.75
CA ALA A 288 0.96 7.55 14.11
C ALA A 288 -0.38 6.80 14.17
N MET A 289 -1.41 7.29 13.46
CA MET A 289 -2.70 6.62 13.40
C MET A 289 -2.65 5.30 12.63
N SER A 290 -1.81 5.20 11.60
CA SER A 290 -1.59 3.94 10.89
C SER A 290 -0.95 2.89 11.78
N SER A 291 0.04 3.27 12.58
CA SER A 291 0.66 2.41 13.60
C SER A 291 -0.33 2.00 14.68
N TRP A 292 -1.21 2.92 15.09
CA TRP A 292 -2.29 2.62 16.02
C TRP A 292 -3.24 1.56 15.45
N ILE A 293 -3.69 1.70 14.20
CA ILE A 293 -4.55 0.72 13.53
C ILE A 293 -3.84 -0.64 13.44
N ALA A 294 -2.58 -0.66 13.04
CA ALA A 294 -1.80 -1.89 12.93
C ALA A 294 -1.70 -2.62 14.29
N ALA A 295 -1.43 -1.89 15.37
CA ALA A 295 -1.38 -2.47 16.71
C ALA A 295 -2.77 -2.91 17.19
N ALA A 296 -3.81 -2.11 16.99
CA ALA A 296 -5.18 -2.44 17.41
C ALA A 296 -5.72 -3.68 16.71
N THR A 297 -5.32 -3.93 15.45
CA THR A 297 -5.74 -5.10 14.66
C THR A 297 -4.73 -6.25 14.66
N ALA A 298 -3.67 -6.20 15.46
CA ALA A 298 -2.63 -7.22 15.50
C ALA A 298 -3.16 -8.61 15.89
N TYR A 299 -4.24 -8.68 16.65
CA TYR A 299 -4.89 -9.95 17.02
C TYR A 299 -5.40 -10.71 15.78
N THR A 300 -5.85 -10.01 14.73
CA THR A 300 -6.40 -10.64 13.53
C THR A 300 -5.35 -11.32 12.66
N ASN A 301 -4.11 -10.78 12.67
CA ASN A 301 -3.04 -11.20 11.76
C ASN A 301 -1.90 -11.95 12.49
N HIS A 302 -1.72 -11.66 13.78
CA HIS A 302 -0.56 -12.14 14.54
C HIS A 302 -0.94 -12.88 15.82
N ASP A 303 -2.24 -13.01 16.11
CA ASP A 303 -2.76 -13.63 17.35
C ASP A 303 -2.19 -12.97 18.63
N ILE A 304 -1.96 -11.67 18.57
CA ILE A 304 -1.39 -10.86 19.65
C ILE A 304 -2.30 -9.67 19.91
N GLU A 305 -2.88 -9.60 21.08
CA GLU A 305 -3.66 -8.45 21.53
C GLU A 305 -2.73 -7.35 21.99
N MET A 306 -2.92 -6.14 21.49
CA MET A 306 -2.21 -4.94 21.90
C MET A 306 -3.18 -3.86 22.37
N ILE A 307 -2.70 -2.96 23.21
CA ILE A 307 -3.44 -1.79 23.72
C ILE A 307 -2.70 -0.55 23.25
N PRO A 308 -2.93 -0.12 22.01
CA PRO A 308 -2.29 1.09 21.50
C PRO A 308 -2.98 2.34 22.05
N ILE A 309 -2.19 3.32 22.40
CA ILE A 309 -2.64 4.58 22.92
C ILE A 309 -1.94 5.68 22.14
N TYR A 310 -2.69 6.37 21.30
CA TYR A 310 -2.18 7.47 20.51
C TYR A 310 -2.41 8.80 21.22
N ILE A 311 -1.35 9.55 21.44
CA ILE A 311 -1.36 10.87 22.08
C ILE A 311 -1.06 11.90 21.00
N PHE A 312 -1.93 12.92 20.88
CA PHE A 312 -1.79 13.97 19.89
C PHE A 312 -2.17 15.35 20.47
N TYR A 313 -1.68 16.38 19.84
CA TYR A 313 -2.13 17.74 20.14
C TYR A 313 -3.55 17.94 19.61
N SER A 314 -4.46 18.40 20.49
CA SER A 314 -5.90 18.50 20.20
C SER A 314 -6.22 19.28 18.90
N MET A 315 -5.45 20.32 18.61
CA MET A 315 -5.62 21.12 17.41
C MET A 315 -5.33 20.34 16.10
N PHE A 316 -4.41 19.38 16.15
CA PHE A 316 -3.97 18.65 14.95
C PHE A 316 -4.53 17.23 14.84
N GLY A 317 -5.09 16.70 15.91
CA GLY A 317 -5.55 15.33 16.00
C GLY A 317 -6.58 14.99 14.94
N PHE A 318 -7.86 15.05 15.29
CA PHE A 318 -8.94 14.62 14.38
C PHE A 318 -8.99 15.35 13.03
N GLN A 319 -8.48 16.56 12.94
CA GLN A 319 -8.38 17.26 11.67
C GLN A 319 -7.55 16.51 10.62
N ARG A 320 -6.52 15.79 11.07
CA ARG A 320 -5.56 15.11 10.17
C ARG A 320 -5.77 13.61 10.07
N ILE A 321 -6.52 13.02 11.01
CA ILE A 321 -6.72 11.58 11.08
C ILE A 321 -8.17 11.14 10.98
N GLY A 322 -9.11 12.06 10.70
CA GLY A 322 -10.54 11.76 10.68
C GLY A 322 -10.87 10.54 9.81
N ASP A 323 -10.38 10.52 8.58
CA ASP A 323 -10.60 9.40 7.64
C ASP A 323 -10.03 8.09 8.17
N LEU A 324 -8.84 8.12 8.77
CA LEU A 324 -8.21 6.94 9.37
C LEU A 324 -8.97 6.45 10.62
N ALA A 325 -9.52 7.38 11.41
CA ALA A 325 -10.33 7.02 12.56
C ALA A 325 -11.64 6.34 12.14
N TRP A 326 -12.28 6.81 11.06
CA TRP A 326 -13.44 6.15 10.49
C TRP A 326 -13.10 4.78 9.91
N ALA A 327 -12.00 4.68 9.16
CA ALA A 327 -11.53 3.39 8.66
C ALA A 327 -11.23 2.39 9.79
N ALA A 328 -10.66 2.86 10.89
CA ALA A 328 -10.43 2.04 12.07
C ALA A 328 -11.75 1.55 12.69
N GLY A 329 -12.76 2.43 12.78
CA GLY A 329 -14.10 2.07 13.25
C GLY A 329 -14.79 1.03 12.38
N ASP A 330 -14.65 1.15 11.06
CA ASP A 330 -15.22 0.21 10.10
C ASP A 330 -14.49 -1.15 10.09
N SER A 331 -13.23 -1.16 10.50
CA SER A 331 -12.43 -2.40 10.53
C SER A 331 -12.79 -3.34 11.68
N GLN A 332 -13.41 -2.85 12.74
CA GLN A 332 -13.88 -3.51 13.99
C GLN A 332 -12.89 -4.49 14.62
#